data_bc9e4adae5592b5a9fd8aa5579799531
#
_entry.id   bc9e4adae5592b5a9fd8aa5579799531
#
_cell.length_a   1.000
_cell.length_b   1.000
_cell.length_c   1.000
_cell.angle_alpha   90.00
_cell.angle_beta   90.00
_cell.angle_gamma   90.00
#
_symmetry.space_group_name_H-M   'P 1'
#
loop_
_entity.id
_entity.type
_entity.pdbx_description
1 polymer ?
#
loop_
_entity_poly.entity_id
_entity_poly.type
_entity_poly.pdbx_seq_one_letter_code
_entity_poly.pdbx_strand_id
1 'polypeptide(L)'
;MSHADFVHLRVHSGYSLLEGALKVKDLVKRTKSLDMPAVAITDTGNLFGALEFSNTCAAEGIQPIIGAQLDVTPYRLSGEDENRMNSGNASVMQEPDQIVLLARDAYRQSHKGCQLYSVGAHPGRYVGWA
;
A
#
# COMPACT_ATOMS: atom_id res chain seq x y z
N MET A 1 23.14 -12.99 14.01
CA MET A 1 23.07 -11.92 12.99
C MET A 1 22.06 -10.90 13.49
N SER A 2 22.47 -9.64 13.66
CA SER A 2 21.54 -8.59 14.09
C SER A 2 20.83 -8.08 12.84
N HIS A 3 19.51 -8.19 12.80
CA HIS A 3 18.70 -7.58 11.75
C HIS A 3 18.56 -6.08 12.01
N ALA A 4 18.28 -5.32 10.93
CA ALA A 4 17.94 -3.90 11.08
C ALA A 4 16.61 -3.74 11.85
N ASP A 5 16.55 -2.75 12.74
CA ASP A 5 15.36 -2.45 13.55
C ASP A 5 14.28 -1.67 12.76
N PHE A 6 14.30 -1.78 11.43
CA PHE A 6 13.42 -1.03 10.54
C PHE A 6 12.91 -1.89 9.40
N VAL A 7 11.64 -1.70 9.04
CA VAL A 7 10.96 -2.35 7.91
C VAL A 7 10.21 -1.32 7.09
N HIS A 8 10.42 -1.30 5.79
CA HIS A 8 9.63 -0.47 4.87
C HIS A 8 8.24 -1.07 4.66
N LEU A 9 7.20 -0.33 5.04
CA LEU A 9 5.80 -0.75 4.92
C LEU A 9 5.06 -0.09 3.74
N ARG A 10 5.68 0.88 3.05
CA ARG A 10 5.14 1.53 1.86
C ARG A 10 6.23 1.63 0.80
N VAL A 11 6.17 0.75 -0.18
CA VAL A 11 7.11 0.72 -1.30
C VAL A 11 6.35 0.46 -2.59
N HIS A 12 6.61 1.28 -3.60
CA HIS A 12 6.07 1.12 -4.93
C HIS A 12 7.11 0.45 -5.83
N SER A 13 6.70 -0.56 -6.57
CA SER A 13 7.51 -1.20 -7.58
C SER A 13 7.28 -0.60 -8.97
N GLY A 14 7.97 -1.11 -9.98
CA GLY A 14 7.72 -0.72 -11.37
C GLY A 14 6.31 -1.03 -11.89
N TYR A 15 5.47 -1.73 -11.13
CA TYR A 15 4.05 -1.94 -11.44
C TYR A 15 3.17 -0.74 -11.03
N SER A 16 3.68 0.18 -10.23
CA SER A 16 3.07 1.49 -9.98
C SER A 16 3.59 2.46 -11.03
N LEU A 17 2.88 2.58 -12.15
CA LEU A 17 3.27 3.42 -13.28
C LEU A 17 3.43 4.88 -12.83
N LEU A 18 4.52 5.51 -13.23
CA LEU A 18 4.91 6.89 -12.89
C LEU A 18 5.31 7.14 -11.42
N GLU A 19 5.16 6.17 -10.53
CA GLU A 19 5.47 6.31 -9.10
C GLU A 19 6.67 5.46 -8.69
N GLY A 20 6.75 4.22 -9.18
CA GLY A 20 7.79 3.25 -8.85
C GLY A 20 8.80 3.03 -9.97
N ALA A 21 10.09 3.14 -9.67
CA ALA A 21 11.18 2.88 -10.62
C ALA A 21 11.90 1.54 -10.37
N LEU A 22 11.69 0.92 -9.20
CA LEU A 22 12.40 -0.27 -8.80
C LEU A 22 11.74 -1.54 -9.33
N LYS A 23 12.55 -2.41 -9.94
CA LYS A 23 12.13 -3.78 -10.22
C LYS A 23 12.05 -4.57 -8.93
N VAL A 24 11.13 -5.53 -8.85
CA VAL A 24 10.93 -6.39 -7.68
C VAL A 24 12.24 -7.05 -7.22
N LYS A 25 13.03 -7.59 -8.14
CA LYS A 25 14.33 -8.22 -7.83
C LYS A 25 15.33 -7.26 -7.20
N ASP A 26 15.38 -6.01 -7.67
CA ASP A 26 16.32 -5.01 -7.18
C ASP A 26 15.88 -4.52 -5.78
N LEU A 27 14.57 -4.39 -5.55
CA LEU A 27 13.99 -4.09 -4.25
C LEU A 27 14.41 -5.13 -3.21
N VAL A 28 14.21 -6.42 -3.53
CA VAL A 28 14.55 -7.52 -2.61
C VAL A 28 16.05 -7.58 -2.34
N LYS A 29 16.91 -7.43 -3.37
CA LYS A 29 18.37 -7.34 -3.18
C LYS A 29 18.77 -6.18 -2.27
N ARG A 30 18.14 -5.02 -2.45
CA ARG A 30 18.41 -3.85 -1.61
C ARG A 30 18.00 -4.08 -0.18
N THR A 31 16.83 -4.69 0.07
CA THR A 31 16.35 -5.07 1.39
C THR A 31 17.35 -6.00 2.08
N LYS A 32 17.85 -7.00 1.37
CA LYS A 32 18.86 -7.92 1.89
C LYS A 32 20.17 -7.21 2.23
N SER A 33 20.62 -6.31 1.39
CA SER A 33 21.87 -5.55 1.63
C SER A 33 21.80 -4.62 2.84
N LEU A 34 20.60 -4.31 3.30
CA LEU A 34 20.33 -3.49 4.48
C LEU A 34 19.98 -4.33 5.72
N ASP A 35 20.14 -5.66 5.65
CA ASP A 35 19.82 -6.60 6.72
C ASP A 35 18.39 -6.48 7.27
N MET A 36 17.45 -6.03 6.45
CA MET A 36 16.04 -5.92 6.85
C MET A 36 15.37 -7.29 6.86
N PRO A 37 14.66 -7.67 7.94
CA PRO A 37 14.00 -8.98 8.05
C PRO A 37 12.76 -9.11 7.17
N ALA A 38 12.14 -7.98 6.82
CA ALA A 38 10.91 -7.93 6.04
C ALA A 38 10.85 -6.68 5.16
N VAL A 39 9.96 -6.69 4.17
CA VAL A 39 9.66 -5.53 3.33
C VAL A 39 8.24 -5.65 2.78
N ALA A 40 7.53 -4.54 2.64
CA ALA A 40 6.23 -4.50 2.00
C ALA A 40 6.34 -4.05 0.53
N ILE A 41 5.39 -4.53 -0.30
CA ILE A 41 5.07 -3.95 -1.60
C ILE A 41 3.65 -3.41 -1.53
N THR A 42 3.46 -2.15 -1.96
CA THR A 42 2.18 -1.44 -1.85
C THR A 42 1.93 -0.65 -3.13
N ASP A 43 1.83 -1.36 -4.25
CA ASP A 43 1.59 -0.74 -5.54
C ASP A 43 0.21 -0.07 -5.61
N THR A 44 0.11 1.01 -6.39
CA THR A 44 -1.10 1.81 -6.50
C THR A 44 -2.15 1.11 -7.36
N GLY A 45 -3.31 0.82 -6.77
CA GLY A 45 -4.47 0.27 -7.45
C GLY A 45 -4.31 -1.16 -7.99
N ASN A 46 -3.21 -1.87 -7.69
CA ASN A 46 -2.97 -3.20 -8.23
C ASN A 46 -2.13 -4.10 -7.32
N LEU A 47 -2.15 -5.40 -7.62
CA LEU A 47 -1.36 -6.45 -6.96
C LEU A 47 -0.52 -7.26 -7.97
N PHE A 48 -0.21 -6.70 -9.14
CA PHE A 48 0.45 -7.44 -10.23
C PHE A 48 1.82 -8.00 -9.84
N GLY A 49 2.58 -7.26 -9.03
CA GLY A 49 3.89 -7.68 -8.55
C GLY A 49 3.86 -8.65 -7.37
N ALA A 50 2.71 -8.90 -6.74
CA ALA A 50 2.63 -9.61 -5.47
C ALA A 50 3.21 -11.03 -5.48
N LEU A 51 2.91 -11.81 -6.53
CA LEU A 51 3.40 -13.18 -6.66
C LEU A 51 4.91 -13.23 -6.91
N GLU A 52 5.41 -12.42 -7.86
CA GLU A 52 6.84 -12.33 -8.15
C GLU A 52 7.61 -11.87 -6.91
N PHE A 53 7.08 -10.88 -6.21
CA PHE A 53 7.67 -10.35 -4.98
C PHE A 53 7.73 -11.39 -3.87
N SER A 54 6.63 -12.10 -3.60
CA SER A 54 6.55 -13.15 -2.58
C SER A 54 7.58 -14.26 -2.84
N ASN A 55 7.63 -14.76 -4.09
CA ASN A 55 8.57 -15.82 -4.46
C ASN A 55 10.03 -15.35 -4.36
N THR A 56 10.31 -14.11 -4.78
CA THR A 56 11.67 -13.55 -4.73
C THR A 56 12.13 -13.33 -3.29
N CYS A 57 11.27 -12.80 -2.42
CA CYS A 57 11.55 -12.64 -1.00
C CYS A 57 11.80 -13.99 -0.31
N ALA A 58 10.96 -14.99 -0.58
CA ALA A 58 11.10 -16.32 -0.02
C ALA A 58 12.45 -16.98 -0.40
N ALA A 59 12.88 -16.81 -1.66
CA ALA A 59 14.18 -17.31 -2.14
C ALA A 59 15.36 -16.63 -1.43
N GLU A 60 15.23 -15.40 -0.99
CA GLU A 60 16.27 -14.60 -0.31
C GLU A 60 16.17 -14.64 1.22
N GLY A 61 15.16 -15.35 1.77
CA GLY A 61 14.93 -15.47 3.21
C GLY A 61 14.39 -14.20 3.88
N ILE A 62 13.70 -13.36 3.11
CA ILE A 62 13.07 -12.12 3.58
C ILE A 62 11.56 -12.34 3.70
N GLN A 63 10.94 -11.84 4.78
CA GLN A 63 9.48 -11.91 4.96
C GLN A 63 8.78 -10.92 4.02
N PRO A 64 7.99 -11.38 3.03
CA PRO A 64 7.19 -10.47 2.19
C PRO A 64 5.95 -10.00 2.95
N ILE A 65 5.62 -8.73 2.80
CA ILE A 65 4.36 -8.13 3.26
C ILE A 65 3.65 -7.61 2.01
N ILE A 66 2.46 -8.13 1.73
CA ILE A 66 1.68 -7.74 0.56
C ILE A 66 0.68 -6.67 0.95
N GLY A 67 0.60 -5.62 0.19
CA GLY A 67 -0.36 -4.55 0.37
C GLY A 67 -0.69 -3.85 -0.94
N ALA A 68 -1.57 -2.86 -0.86
CA ALA A 68 -1.90 -1.98 -1.96
C ALA A 68 -2.17 -0.57 -1.45
N GLN A 69 -1.85 0.41 -2.26
CA GLN A 69 -2.29 1.78 -2.07
C GLN A 69 -3.55 2.00 -2.90
N LEU A 70 -4.59 2.51 -2.27
CA LEU A 70 -5.89 2.78 -2.92
C LEU A 70 -6.26 4.24 -2.76
N ASP A 71 -6.88 4.80 -3.78
CA ASP A 71 -7.49 6.11 -3.72
C ASP A 71 -8.87 6.00 -3.07
N VAL A 72 -9.15 6.87 -2.11
CA VAL A 72 -10.41 6.93 -1.39
C VAL A 72 -11.06 8.28 -1.63
N THR A 73 -12.22 8.27 -2.28
CA THR A 73 -13.03 9.47 -2.40
C THR A 73 -13.89 9.59 -1.15
N PRO A 74 -13.84 10.72 -0.41
CA PRO A 74 -14.72 10.92 0.73
C PRO A 74 -16.17 10.80 0.30
N TYR A 75 -16.94 9.97 1.00
CA TYR A 75 -18.38 9.85 0.78
C TYR A 75 -19.04 11.18 1.14
N ARG A 76 -19.49 11.92 0.13
CA ARG A 76 -20.37 13.07 0.33
C ARG A 76 -21.79 12.56 0.45
N LEU A 77 -22.43 12.83 1.58
CA LEU A 77 -23.85 12.58 1.75
C LEU A 77 -24.58 13.33 0.62
N SER A 78 -25.29 12.57 -0.20
CA SER A 78 -26.06 13.04 -1.36
C SER A 78 -27.16 13.99 -0.90
N GLY A 79 -26.87 15.24 -0.72
CA GLY A 79 -27.83 16.29 -0.33
C GLY A 79 -27.31 17.70 -0.61
N GLU A 80 -26.00 17.85 -0.78
CA GLU A 80 -25.41 19.17 -1.00
C GLU A 80 -24.93 19.40 -2.45
N ASP A 81 -24.92 18.38 -3.29
CA ASP A 81 -24.33 18.47 -4.63
C ASP A 81 -25.29 18.99 -5.70
N GLU A 82 -26.61 18.86 -5.51
CA GLU A 82 -27.60 19.40 -6.51
C GLU A 82 -27.60 20.92 -6.58
N ASN A 83 -27.24 21.61 -5.53
CA ASN A 83 -27.23 23.07 -5.48
C ASN A 83 -25.91 23.70 -5.96
N ARG A 84 -24.84 22.91 -6.08
CA ARG A 84 -23.51 23.37 -6.54
C ARG A 84 -23.31 23.27 -8.05
N MET A 85 -24.04 22.40 -8.74
CA MET A 85 -24.00 22.34 -10.21
C MET A 85 -24.58 23.57 -10.90
N ASN A 86 -25.41 24.36 -10.19
CA ASN A 86 -26.01 25.57 -10.72
C ASN A 86 -25.22 26.86 -10.40
N SER A 87 -24.18 26.77 -9.59
CA SER A 87 -23.31 27.91 -9.33
C SER A 87 -22.05 27.71 -10.15
N GLY A 88 -21.85 28.45 -11.23
CA GLY A 88 -20.79 28.38 -12.22
C GLY A 88 -19.34 28.54 -11.69
N ASN A 89 -19.07 28.08 -10.49
CA ASN A 89 -17.73 27.93 -9.96
C ASN A 89 -17.25 26.50 -10.28
N ALA A 90 -16.24 26.42 -11.15
CA ALA A 90 -15.49 25.20 -11.42
C ALA A 90 -15.23 24.46 -10.11
N SER A 91 -15.84 23.29 -9.98
CA SER A 91 -15.53 22.36 -8.88
C SER A 91 -14.03 22.11 -8.90
N VAL A 92 -13.34 22.60 -7.89
CA VAL A 92 -11.96 22.20 -7.62
C VAL A 92 -12.01 20.68 -7.48
N MET A 93 -11.48 19.95 -8.46
CA MET A 93 -11.32 18.52 -8.37
C MET A 93 -10.41 18.28 -7.16
N GLN A 94 -11.01 17.89 -6.05
CA GLN A 94 -10.29 17.52 -4.85
C GLN A 94 -9.59 16.19 -5.16
N GLU A 95 -8.28 16.20 -5.10
CA GLU A 95 -7.51 14.96 -5.26
C GLU A 95 -8.02 13.93 -4.23
N PRO A 96 -8.17 12.66 -4.62
CA PRO A 96 -8.61 11.61 -3.70
C PRO A 96 -7.58 11.42 -2.58
N ASP A 97 -8.06 11.13 -1.38
CA ASP A 97 -7.20 10.71 -0.28
C ASP A 97 -6.62 9.32 -0.59
N GLN A 98 -5.42 9.05 -0.10
CA GLN A 98 -4.77 7.76 -0.31
C GLN A 98 -4.70 6.97 0.98
N ILE A 99 -5.05 5.68 0.90
CA ILE A 99 -4.93 4.73 2.00
C ILE A 99 -4.03 3.57 1.59
N VAL A 100 -3.14 3.17 2.49
CA VAL A 100 -2.32 1.97 2.32
C VAL A 100 -2.93 0.84 3.15
N LEU A 101 -3.23 -0.28 2.49
CA LEU A 101 -3.75 -1.48 3.10
C LEU A 101 -2.68 -2.58 3.05
N LEU A 102 -2.41 -3.24 4.19
CA LEU A 102 -1.50 -4.37 4.28
C LEU A 102 -2.30 -5.64 4.60
N ALA A 103 -2.01 -6.73 3.89
CA ALA A 103 -2.60 -8.03 4.19
C ALA A 103 -1.95 -8.63 5.44
N ARG A 104 -2.77 -9.02 6.42
CA ARG A 104 -2.30 -9.67 7.65
C ARG A 104 -2.04 -11.15 7.45
N ASP A 105 -2.98 -11.85 6.83
CA ASP A 105 -2.98 -13.30 6.68
C ASP A 105 -3.23 -13.71 5.25
N ALA A 106 -2.59 -14.79 4.81
CA ALA A 106 -3.02 -15.49 3.62
C ALA A 106 -4.43 -16.10 3.87
N TYR A 107 -5.35 -15.84 2.97
CA TYR A 107 -6.74 -16.26 3.04
C TYR A 107 -6.85 -17.75 3.42
N ARG A 108 -7.34 -18.05 4.62
CA ARG A 108 -7.93 -19.34 4.92
C ARG A 108 -9.34 -19.36 4.33
N GLN A 109 -9.62 -20.34 3.50
CA GLN A 109 -10.89 -20.63 2.83
C GLN A 109 -12.09 -20.86 3.78
N SER A 110 -12.34 -19.98 4.70
CA SER A 110 -13.56 -19.97 5.51
C SER A 110 -14.14 -18.57 5.48
N HIS A 111 -15.19 -18.39 4.79
CA HIS A 111 -16.24 -17.37 4.68
C HIS A 111 -16.20 -16.10 5.57
N LYS A 112 -15.08 -15.71 6.14
CA LYS A 112 -14.92 -14.47 6.90
C LYS A 112 -13.79 -13.66 6.23
N GLY A 113 -14.18 -12.57 5.61
CA GLY A 113 -13.41 -11.73 4.73
C GLY A 113 -11.94 -11.48 5.11
N CYS A 114 -11.14 -11.21 4.09
CA CYS A 114 -9.76 -10.75 4.20
C CYS A 114 -9.67 -9.60 5.22
N GLN A 115 -8.96 -9.82 6.34
CA GLN A 115 -8.69 -8.72 7.27
C GLN A 115 -7.55 -7.88 6.70
N LEU A 116 -7.89 -6.72 6.21
CA LEU A 116 -6.94 -5.70 5.77
C LEU A 116 -6.68 -4.74 6.92
N TYR A 117 -5.43 -4.41 7.17
CA TYR A 117 -5.06 -3.31 8.07
C TYR A 117 -4.82 -2.06 7.26
N SER A 118 -5.49 -0.98 7.60
CA SER A 118 -5.20 0.32 7.06
C SER A 118 -4.06 0.96 7.85
N VAL A 119 -2.98 1.29 7.18
CA VAL A 119 -1.99 2.22 7.70
C VAL A 119 -2.39 3.61 7.21
N GLY A 120 -3.13 4.33 8.03
CA GLY A 120 -3.55 5.69 7.72
C GLY A 120 -2.34 6.60 7.57
N ALA A 121 -2.12 7.14 6.38
CA ALA A 121 -1.19 8.23 6.17
C ALA A 121 -1.86 9.54 6.60
N HIS A 122 -1.74 9.91 7.88
CA HIS A 122 -1.96 11.29 8.26
C HIS A 122 -0.65 12.05 8.02
N PRO A 123 -0.66 13.23 7.42
CA PRO A 123 0.55 14.04 7.34
C PRO A 123 0.98 14.38 8.78
N GLY A 124 1.97 13.65 9.30
CA GLY A 124 2.67 13.95 10.54
C GLY A 124 2.49 13.02 11.73
N ARG A 125 1.73 11.92 11.68
CA ARG A 125 1.69 10.95 12.80
C ARG A 125 1.50 9.52 12.32
N TYR A 126 2.50 8.69 12.59
CA TYR A 126 2.37 7.24 12.52
C TYR A 126 1.71 6.76 13.81
N VAL A 127 0.53 6.20 13.76
CA VAL A 127 -0.10 5.50 14.88
C VAL A 127 0.08 4.02 14.63
N GLY A 128 1.07 3.45 15.30
CA GLY A 128 1.23 2.00 15.37
C GLY A 128 0.18 1.46 16.35
N TRP A 129 -0.57 0.46 15.93
CA TRP A 129 -1.41 -0.34 16.81
C TRP A 129 -0.69 -1.66 17.10
N ALA A 130 -0.51 -1.90 18.38
CA ALA A 130 -0.03 -3.16 18.91
C ALA A 130 -1.11 -4.24 18.83
#